data_22e51a324e08d9bd4b1fafc48ee0bde1
#
_entry.id   22e51a324e08d9bd4b1fafc48ee0bde1
#
_cell.length_a   1.000
_cell.length_b   1.000
_cell.length_c   1.000
_cell.angle_alpha   90.00
_cell.angle_beta   90.00
_cell.angle_gamma   90.00
#
_symmetry.space_group_name_H-M   'P 1'
#
loop_
_entity.id
_entity.type
_entity.pdbx_description
1 polymer ?
#
loop_
_entity_poly.entity_id
_entity_poly.type
_entity_poly.pdbx_seq_one_letter_code
_entity_poly.pdbx_strand_id
1 'polypeptide(L)'
;MNELQTLKTDLNKTRIVSKEQGDHIGESEVLAKIEKFSFTANNVTYGVAGDTIGYWQFFPPSEDSNNEWGCIPMWGFAEIVKSNNEHLKVDERIFGYFPPANHLVLSPIKVSDQSFMDGKEHRKDLPPVYNNYMRLNGEENYDRSMDNIRALLFPLHITAFCLCDALEEQSYEGASQIIIISASSKTAIGLAQGLAEKKDTPKVVGLTSSNNTQFLENLDCYDEVISYKELEKINNSNQSVMVDMAGNREILSTLQSSLGVNMLKCLTVGMTHWDKGTSVEDALAQAELQDRTEFFFAPAHIQKRNNDWGTEGYNKKTSTFMNARAEQSLKWMKIKEISGLDQFIQTYEEIVCGNINPSEGIIVLP
;
A
#
# COMPACT_ATOMS: atom_id res chain seq x y z
N MET A 1 -3.27 -26.68 -0.01
CA MET A 1 -3.00 -25.23 -0.06
C MET A 1 -4.25 -24.56 -0.59
N ASN A 2 -4.79 -23.60 0.14
CA ASN A 2 -5.95 -22.81 -0.30
C ASN A 2 -5.47 -21.42 -0.69
N GLU A 3 -6.02 -20.86 -1.76
CA GLU A 3 -5.76 -19.50 -2.19
C GLU A 3 -7.06 -18.82 -2.63
N LEU A 4 -7.19 -17.52 -2.34
CA LEU A 4 -8.26 -16.66 -2.84
C LEU A 4 -7.82 -16.06 -4.17
N GLN A 5 -8.62 -16.28 -5.21
CA GLN A 5 -8.41 -15.71 -6.53
C GLN A 5 -9.50 -14.67 -6.82
N THR A 6 -9.12 -13.62 -7.51
CA THR A 6 -9.99 -12.50 -7.91
C THR A 6 -10.09 -12.46 -9.43
N LEU A 7 -11.28 -12.26 -9.98
CA LEU A 7 -11.46 -12.07 -11.42
C LEU A 7 -10.87 -10.72 -11.84
N LYS A 8 -9.90 -10.72 -12.76
CA LYS A 8 -9.15 -9.51 -13.16
C LYS A 8 -10.03 -8.41 -13.75
N THR A 9 -11.12 -8.81 -14.42
CA THR A 9 -12.08 -7.88 -15.06
C THR A 9 -13.19 -7.40 -14.12
N ASP A 10 -13.34 -8.01 -12.93
CA ASP A 10 -14.36 -7.64 -11.95
C ASP A 10 -13.89 -8.03 -10.55
N LEU A 11 -13.28 -7.08 -9.86
CA LEU A 11 -12.68 -7.31 -8.54
C LEU A 11 -13.70 -7.74 -7.47
N ASN A 12 -15.01 -7.59 -7.70
CA ASN A 12 -16.02 -8.10 -6.77
C ASN A 12 -16.21 -9.62 -6.86
N LYS A 13 -15.66 -10.25 -7.90
CA LYS A 13 -15.79 -11.70 -8.09
C LYS A 13 -14.54 -12.41 -7.57
N THR A 14 -14.75 -13.26 -6.59
CA THR A 14 -13.68 -14.07 -5.98
C THR A 14 -14.05 -15.55 -5.97
N ARG A 15 -13.03 -16.39 -5.86
CA ARG A 15 -13.17 -17.83 -5.62
C ARG A 15 -12.04 -18.33 -4.73
N ILE A 16 -12.30 -19.39 -3.98
CA ILE A 16 -11.25 -20.13 -3.27
C ILE A 16 -10.91 -21.38 -4.05
N VAL A 17 -9.64 -21.53 -4.37
CA VAL A 17 -9.10 -22.72 -5.04
C VAL A 17 -8.29 -23.51 -4.03
N SER A 18 -8.61 -24.80 -3.92
CA SER A 18 -7.90 -25.76 -3.07
C SER A 18 -7.03 -26.66 -3.92
N LYS A 19 -5.73 -26.64 -3.66
CA LYS A 19 -4.77 -27.52 -4.33
C LYS A 19 -4.12 -28.45 -3.31
N GLU A 20 -4.02 -29.73 -3.65
CA GLU A 20 -3.18 -30.64 -2.85
C GLU A 20 -1.73 -30.13 -2.90
N GLN A 21 -1.22 -29.84 -1.73
CA GLN A 21 0.17 -29.46 -1.60
C GLN A 21 1.00 -30.76 -1.63
N GLY A 22 1.77 -30.92 -2.71
CA GLY A 22 2.75 -32.01 -2.75
C GLY A 22 3.79 -31.81 -1.64
N ASP A 23 4.25 -32.93 -1.04
CA ASP A 23 5.29 -32.90 0.01
C ASP A 23 6.67 -32.46 -0.50
N HIS A 24 6.82 -32.22 -1.79
CA HIS A 24 8.08 -31.89 -2.41
C HIS A 24 8.24 -30.38 -2.65
N ILE A 25 9.32 -29.82 -2.10
CA ILE A 25 9.89 -28.53 -2.49
C ILE A 25 11.22 -28.79 -3.21
N GLY A 26 11.58 -27.91 -4.15
CA GLY A 26 12.82 -28.04 -4.93
C GLY A 26 14.09 -27.87 -4.09
N GLU A 27 15.25 -28.09 -4.72
CA GLU A 27 16.53 -27.78 -4.10
C GLU A 27 16.59 -26.31 -3.72
N SER A 28 17.11 -26.03 -2.51
CA SER A 28 17.22 -24.68 -1.93
C SER A 28 15.90 -23.93 -1.74
N GLU A 29 14.75 -24.53 -2.01
CA GLU A 29 13.45 -23.92 -1.72
C GLU A 29 13.03 -24.06 -0.26
N VAL A 30 12.14 -23.17 0.16
CA VAL A 30 11.46 -23.22 1.45
C VAL A 30 9.95 -23.17 1.27
N LEU A 31 9.20 -23.84 2.16
CA LEU A 31 7.76 -23.72 2.29
C LEU A 31 7.45 -22.83 3.46
N ALA A 32 6.80 -21.72 3.20
CA ALA A 32 6.30 -20.79 4.21
C ALA A 32 4.80 -20.99 4.42
N LYS A 33 4.39 -21.18 5.69
CA LYS A 33 2.99 -21.13 6.13
C LYS A 33 2.67 -19.68 6.48
N ILE A 34 1.71 -19.11 5.80
CA ILE A 34 1.29 -17.73 6.03
C ILE A 34 0.49 -17.69 7.33
N GLU A 35 0.97 -16.93 8.32
CA GLU A 35 0.33 -16.79 9.62
C GLU A 35 -0.79 -15.74 9.58
N LYS A 36 -0.49 -14.62 8.95
CA LYS A 36 -1.42 -13.50 8.79
C LYS A 36 -0.99 -12.57 7.68
N PHE A 37 -1.96 -11.86 7.11
CA PHE A 37 -1.73 -10.75 6.20
C PHE A 37 -2.77 -9.64 6.42
N SER A 38 -2.48 -8.44 5.91
CA SER A 38 -3.43 -7.34 5.91
C SER A 38 -4.12 -7.19 4.56
N PHE A 39 -5.36 -6.68 4.58
CA PHE A 39 -6.05 -6.22 3.38
C PHE A 39 -6.62 -4.81 3.60
N THR A 40 -6.29 -3.91 2.70
CA THR A 40 -6.67 -2.50 2.77
C THR A 40 -7.10 -1.99 1.39
N ALA A 41 -7.62 -0.78 1.29
CA ALA A 41 -7.92 -0.13 0.01
C ALA A 41 -6.71 -0.07 -0.95
N ASN A 42 -5.47 -0.06 -0.43
CA ASN A 42 -4.27 -0.14 -1.26
C ASN A 42 -4.17 -1.44 -2.08
N ASN A 43 -4.68 -2.55 -1.54
CA ASN A 43 -4.71 -3.83 -2.27
C ASN A 43 -5.68 -3.79 -3.45
N VAL A 44 -6.75 -2.98 -3.36
CA VAL A 44 -7.64 -2.71 -4.51
C VAL A 44 -6.85 -2.05 -5.65
N THR A 45 -5.97 -1.08 -5.32
CA THR A 45 -5.07 -0.48 -6.31
C THR A 45 -4.15 -1.51 -6.96
N TYR A 46 -3.66 -2.51 -6.22
CA TYR A 46 -2.87 -3.61 -6.82
C TYR A 46 -3.67 -4.42 -7.83
N GLY A 47 -4.95 -4.68 -7.55
CA GLY A 47 -5.86 -5.32 -8.50
C GLY A 47 -6.10 -4.49 -9.75
N VAL A 48 -6.44 -3.21 -9.59
CA VAL A 48 -6.71 -2.28 -10.70
C VAL A 48 -5.48 -2.07 -11.59
N ALA A 49 -4.32 -1.88 -10.99
CA ALA A 49 -3.04 -1.69 -11.68
C ALA A 49 -2.34 -3.02 -12.03
N GLY A 50 -3.03 -4.14 -11.89
CA GLY A 50 -2.47 -5.48 -11.96
C GLY A 50 -1.73 -5.80 -13.26
N ASP A 51 -2.30 -5.42 -14.41
CA ASP A 51 -1.67 -5.61 -15.72
C ASP A 51 -0.66 -4.49 -16.02
N THR A 52 -1.00 -3.23 -15.74
CA THR A 52 -0.17 -2.05 -16.10
C THR A 52 1.14 -1.99 -15.32
N ILE A 53 1.11 -2.33 -14.02
CA ILE A 53 2.29 -2.28 -13.14
C ILE A 53 2.87 -3.69 -12.91
N GLY A 54 2.14 -4.73 -13.30
CA GLY A 54 2.58 -6.12 -13.20
C GLY A 54 2.23 -6.80 -11.88
N TYR A 55 1.29 -6.29 -11.09
CA TYR A 55 0.96 -6.88 -9.78
C TYR A 55 0.40 -8.30 -9.89
N TRP A 56 -0.32 -8.66 -10.98
CA TRP A 56 -0.78 -10.02 -11.21
C TRP A 56 0.34 -11.04 -11.43
N GLN A 57 1.54 -10.58 -11.79
CA GLN A 57 2.68 -11.45 -12.08
C GLN A 57 3.40 -11.94 -10.82
N PHE A 58 3.21 -11.26 -9.65
CA PHE A 58 3.89 -11.66 -8.42
C PHE A 58 3.51 -13.07 -7.97
N PHE A 59 2.24 -13.42 -8.07
CA PHE A 59 1.72 -14.71 -7.64
C PHE A 59 0.72 -15.23 -8.68
N PRO A 60 1.22 -15.95 -9.71
CA PRO A 60 0.35 -16.59 -10.69
C PRO A 60 -0.62 -17.53 -9.99
N PRO A 61 -1.93 -17.42 -10.28
CA PRO A 61 -2.94 -18.26 -9.65
C PRO A 61 -2.78 -19.72 -10.06
N SER A 62 -3.11 -20.64 -9.16
CA SER A 62 -3.24 -22.05 -9.53
C SER A 62 -4.53 -22.27 -10.33
N GLU A 63 -4.51 -23.21 -11.29
CA GLU A 63 -5.70 -23.63 -12.05
C GLU A 63 -6.41 -22.49 -12.83
N ASP A 64 -5.64 -21.62 -13.49
CA ASP A 64 -6.17 -20.59 -14.37
C ASP A 64 -5.62 -20.72 -15.79
N SER A 65 -6.24 -21.61 -16.59
CA SER A 65 -5.82 -21.86 -17.98
C SER A 65 -6.13 -20.69 -18.94
N ASN A 66 -7.08 -19.84 -18.59
CA ASN A 66 -7.56 -18.74 -19.44
C ASN A 66 -6.94 -17.38 -19.08
N ASN A 67 -6.13 -17.31 -18.03
CA ASN A 67 -5.54 -16.06 -17.52
C ASN A 67 -6.60 -15.00 -17.12
N GLU A 68 -7.75 -15.45 -16.61
CA GLU A 68 -8.86 -14.57 -16.20
C GLU A 68 -8.76 -14.17 -14.72
N TRP A 69 -8.12 -15.02 -13.91
CA TRP A 69 -8.00 -14.86 -12.45
C TRP A 69 -6.63 -14.35 -12.06
N GLY A 70 -6.54 -13.77 -10.90
CA GLY A 70 -5.29 -13.31 -10.29
C GLY A 70 -5.32 -13.39 -8.77
N CYS A 71 -4.15 -13.37 -8.16
CA CYS A 71 -3.99 -13.27 -6.72
C CYS A 71 -3.58 -11.83 -6.38
N ILE A 72 -4.42 -11.06 -5.69
CA ILE A 72 -4.06 -9.72 -5.22
C ILE A 72 -3.02 -9.87 -4.10
N PRO A 73 -1.78 -9.36 -4.28
CA PRO A 73 -0.73 -9.55 -3.30
C PRO A 73 -0.98 -8.77 -2.00
N MET A 74 -0.45 -9.28 -0.89
CA MET A 74 -0.67 -8.75 0.46
C MET A 74 0.60 -8.76 1.29
N TRP A 75 0.73 -7.81 2.21
CA TRP A 75 1.81 -7.77 3.17
C TRP A 75 1.43 -8.54 4.44
N GLY A 76 2.36 -9.35 4.94
CA GLY A 76 2.06 -10.19 6.08
C GLY A 76 3.25 -10.94 6.65
N PHE A 77 2.94 -11.93 7.46
CA PHE A 77 3.90 -12.76 8.18
C PHE A 77 3.70 -14.23 7.83
N ALA A 78 4.81 -14.97 7.77
CA ALA A 78 4.80 -16.39 7.55
C ALA A 78 5.89 -17.07 8.39
N GLU A 79 5.72 -18.36 8.64
CA GLU A 79 6.70 -19.24 9.28
C GLU A 79 7.20 -20.28 8.27
N ILE A 80 8.49 -20.49 8.21
CA ILE A 80 9.10 -21.54 7.38
C ILE A 80 8.79 -22.90 8.02
N VAL A 81 7.94 -23.70 7.40
CA VAL A 81 7.53 -25.01 7.90
C VAL A 81 8.32 -26.16 7.25
N LYS A 82 9.02 -25.91 6.15
CA LYS A 82 9.93 -26.85 5.48
C LYS A 82 11.03 -26.09 4.78
N SER A 83 12.27 -26.59 4.86
CA SER A 83 13.43 -25.95 4.22
C SER A 83 14.37 -26.98 3.61
N ASN A 84 14.72 -26.78 2.34
CA ASN A 84 15.84 -27.40 1.66
C ASN A 84 17.01 -26.42 1.49
N ASN A 85 16.93 -25.23 2.11
CA ASN A 85 17.95 -24.17 2.04
C ASN A 85 18.87 -24.27 3.27
N GLU A 86 20.18 -24.21 3.07
CA GLU A 86 21.17 -24.34 4.15
C GLU A 86 21.21 -23.14 5.13
N HIS A 87 20.75 -21.97 4.68
CA HIS A 87 20.81 -20.72 5.43
C HIS A 87 19.48 -20.32 6.11
N LEU A 88 18.38 -20.96 5.73
CA LEU A 88 17.05 -20.72 6.28
C LEU A 88 16.52 -21.95 6.99
N LYS A 89 16.09 -21.80 8.24
CA LYS A 89 15.67 -22.91 9.10
C LYS A 89 14.16 -22.98 9.24
N VAL A 90 13.68 -24.19 9.53
CA VAL A 90 12.30 -24.41 9.99
C VAL A 90 12.08 -23.60 11.28
N ASP A 91 10.85 -23.17 11.53
CA ASP A 91 10.39 -22.32 12.64
C ASP A 91 10.91 -20.85 12.54
N GLU A 92 11.56 -20.50 11.45
CA GLU A 92 11.98 -19.10 11.22
C GLU A 92 10.81 -18.28 10.67
N ARG A 93 10.54 -17.15 11.31
CA ARG A 93 9.47 -16.22 10.88
C ARG A 93 10.00 -15.15 9.93
N ILE A 94 9.21 -14.85 8.94
CA ILE A 94 9.51 -13.86 7.91
C ILE A 94 8.36 -12.87 7.72
N PHE A 95 8.71 -11.64 7.34
CA PHE A 95 7.78 -10.62 6.92
C PHE A 95 8.02 -10.26 5.47
N GLY A 96 6.96 -10.15 4.67
CA GLY A 96 7.11 -9.86 3.24
C GLY A 96 5.79 -9.80 2.48
N TYR A 97 5.87 -10.02 1.17
CA TYR A 97 4.77 -9.92 0.23
C TYR A 97 4.28 -11.32 -0.15
N PHE A 98 3.01 -11.60 0.06
CA PHE A 98 2.41 -12.91 -0.06
C PHE A 98 1.16 -12.92 -0.93
N PRO A 99 0.78 -14.05 -1.53
CA PRO A 99 -0.56 -14.25 -2.08
C PRO A 99 -1.60 -14.37 -0.95
N PRO A 100 -2.88 -14.16 -1.24
CA PRO A 100 -3.98 -14.45 -0.32
C PRO A 100 -4.19 -15.98 -0.18
N ALA A 101 -3.24 -16.65 0.44
CA ALA A 101 -3.17 -18.10 0.56
C ALA A 101 -2.67 -18.51 1.95
N ASN A 102 -2.78 -19.80 2.27
CA ASN A 102 -2.26 -20.31 3.53
C ASN A 102 -0.79 -20.78 3.47
N HIS A 103 -0.22 -20.95 2.27
CA HIS A 103 1.20 -21.32 2.09
C HIS A 103 1.78 -20.71 0.81
N LEU A 104 3.11 -20.58 0.81
CA LEU A 104 3.88 -20.14 -0.35
C LEU A 104 5.22 -20.89 -0.41
N VAL A 105 5.59 -21.38 -1.59
CA VAL A 105 6.94 -21.89 -1.86
C VAL A 105 7.82 -20.74 -2.38
N LEU A 106 8.93 -20.50 -1.70
CA LEU A 106 9.92 -19.48 -2.03
C LEU A 106 11.21 -20.12 -2.51
N SER A 107 11.93 -19.44 -3.40
CA SER A 107 13.26 -19.81 -3.91
C SER A 107 14.29 -18.77 -3.43
N PRO A 108 14.80 -18.89 -2.18
CA PRO A 108 15.64 -17.87 -1.57
C PRO A 108 16.96 -17.67 -2.31
N ILE A 109 17.26 -16.40 -2.63
CA ILE A 109 18.55 -15.93 -3.16
C ILE A 109 19.02 -14.72 -2.33
N LYS A 110 20.32 -14.39 -2.41
CA LYS A 110 20.92 -13.25 -1.68
C LYS A 110 20.59 -13.28 -0.18
N VAL A 111 20.70 -14.47 0.42
CA VAL A 111 20.37 -14.65 1.84
C VAL A 111 21.41 -13.97 2.73
N SER A 112 20.93 -13.15 3.67
CA SER A 112 21.70 -12.51 4.74
C SER A 112 21.07 -12.82 6.09
N ASP A 113 21.66 -12.34 7.19
CA ASP A 113 21.06 -12.50 8.52
C ASP A 113 19.73 -11.73 8.68
N GLN A 114 19.52 -10.68 7.91
CA GLN A 114 18.35 -9.78 8.04
C GLN A 114 17.27 -10.03 6.98
N SER A 115 17.62 -10.55 5.82
CA SER A 115 16.66 -10.73 4.71
C SER A 115 17.17 -11.70 3.65
N PHE A 116 16.25 -12.09 2.77
CA PHE A 116 16.55 -12.76 1.52
C PHE A 116 15.60 -12.26 0.43
N MET A 117 15.96 -12.49 -0.83
CA MET A 117 15.07 -12.24 -1.96
C MET A 117 14.50 -13.57 -2.47
N ASP A 118 13.27 -13.54 -2.98
CA ASP A 118 12.75 -14.66 -3.76
C ASP A 118 13.23 -14.57 -5.21
N GLY A 119 13.85 -15.63 -5.66
CA GLY A 119 14.44 -15.75 -7.00
C GLY A 119 13.52 -16.41 -8.03
N LYS A 120 12.21 -16.49 -7.80
CA LYS A 120 11.27 -17.06 -8.78
C LYS A 120 11.31 -16.27 -10.10
N GLU A 121 11.46 -17.00 -11.21
CA GLU A 121 11.70 -16.45 -12.55
C GLU A 121 10.58 -15.49 -13.01
N HIS A 122 9.33 -15.81 -12.72
CA HIS A 122 8.17 -15.01 -13.18
C HIS A 122 8.08 -13.60 -12.59
N ARG A 123 8.87 -13.29 -11.54
CA ARG A 123 8.87 -11.97 -10.89
C ARG A 123 10.24 -11.30 -10.77
N LYS A 124 11.24 -11.82 -11.47
CA LYS A 124 12.63 -11.30 -11.42
C LYS A 124 12.77 -9.86 -11.90
N ASP A 125 11.95 -9.46 -12.88
CA ASP A 125 11.96 -8.13 -13.50
C ASP A 125 11.00 -7.14 -12.83
N LEU A 126 10.25 -7.60 -11.81
CA LEU A 126 9.35 -6.75 -11.03
C LEU A 126 10.12 -5.98 -9.94
N PRO A 127 9.56 -4.89 -9.38
CA PRO A 127 10.27 -4.06 -8.41
C PRO A 127 10.82 -4.88 -7.24
N PRO A 128 12.14 -4.85 -6.95
CA PRO A 128 12.79 -5.74 -5.99
C PRO A 128 12.26 -5.64 -4.57
N VAL A 129 11.67 -4.50 -4.19
CA VAL A 129 11.11 -4.29 -2.86
C VAL A 129 10.03 -5.31 -2.50
N TYR A 130 9.28 -5.81 -3.48
CA TYR A 130 8.24 -6.82 -3.27
C TYR A 130 8.78 -8.26 -3.26
N ASN A 131 10.02 -8.47 -3.68
CA ASN A 131 10.67 -9.79 -3.65
C ASN A 131 11.55 -9.99 -2.41
N ASN A 132 11.66 -8.97 -1.57
CA ASN A 132 12.47 -9.02 -0.35
C ASN A 132 11.65 -9.49 0.85
N TYR A 133 12.16 -10.50 1.55
CA TYR A 133 11.57 -11.06 2.78
C TYR A 133 12.50 -10.76 3.94
N MET A 134 11.99 -10.08 4.96
CA MET A 134 12.72 -9.75 6.19
C MET A 134 12.71 -10.94 7.14
N ARG A 135 13.86 -11.31 7.69
CA ARG A 135 14.05 -12.36 8.69
C ARG A 135 13.88 -11.75 10.08
N LEU A 136 12.79 -12.11 10.76
CA LEU A 136 12.45 -11.46 12.04
C LEU A 136 13.42 -11.82 13.17
N ASN A 137 14.05 -12.99 13.09
CA ASN A 137 15.08 -13.41 14.05
C ASN A 137 16.37 -12.58 13.96
N GLY A 138 16.62 -11.95 12.82
CA GLY A 138 17.77 -11.05 12.58
C GLY A 138 17.45 -9.57 12.83
N GLU A 139 16.22 -9.23 13.18
CA GLU A 139 15.78 -7.86 13.40
C GLU A 139 16.00 -7.44 14.85
N GLU A 140 16.87 -6.44 15.02
CA GLU A 140 17.12 -5.85 16.33
C GLU A 140 15.86 -5.14 16.87
N ASN A 141 15.51 -5.41 18.12
CA ASN A 141 14.31 -4.86 18.80
C ASN A 141 12.96 -5.22 18.12
N TYR A 142 12.89 -6.38 17.45
CA TYR A 142 11.63 -6.87 16.91
C TYR A 142 10.58 -7.05 18.02
N ASP A 143 9.43 -6.41 17.83
CA ASP A 143 8.27 -6.52 18.74
C ASP A 143 7.08 -7.18 18.02
N ARG A 144 6.80 -8.43 18.40
CA ARG A 144 5.70 -9.21 17.84
C ARG A 144 4.32 -8.59 18.09
N SER A 145 4.15 -7.77 19.13
CA SER A 145 2.88 -7.10 19.41
C SER A 145 2.51 -6.07 18.33
N MET A 146 3.50 -5.62 17.57
CA MET A 146 3.33 -4.66 16.48
C MET A 146 3.09 -5.32 15.10
N ASP A 147 3.05 -6.65 15.02
CA ASP A 147 2.87 -7.37 13.75
C ASP A 147 1.65 -6.90 12.95
N ASN A 148 0.50 -6.76 13.61
CA ASN A 148 -0.73 -6.36 12.93
C ASN A 148 -0.63 -4.94 12.36
N ILE A 149 -0.04 -4.02 13.12
CA ILE A 149 0.22 -2.64 12.69
C ILE A 149 1.21 -2.64 11.52
N ARG A 150 2.29 -3.43 11.62
CA ARG A 150 3.29 -3.55 10.55
C ARG A 150 2.69 -4.10 9.26
N ALA A 151 1.92 -5.18 9.33
CA ALA A 151 1.24 -5.74 8.15
C ALA A 151 0.35 -4.71 7.46
N LEU A 152 -0.44 -3.94 8.24
CA LEU A 152 -1.36 -2.93 7.73
C LEU A 152 -0.66 -1.71 7.15
N LEU A 153 0.36 -1.20 7.82
CA LEU A 153 0.87 0.15 7.58
C LEU A 153 2.21 0.19 6.87
N PHE A 154 2.97 -0.91 6.83
CA PHE A 154 4.28 -0.94 6.18
C PHE A 154 4.24 -0.38 4.74
N PRO A 155 3.41 -0.88 3.81
CA PRO A 155 3.37 -0.36 2.45
C PRO A 155 2.84 1.07 2.37
N LEU A 156 1.91 1.43 3.27
CA LEU A 156 1.24 2.73 3.28
C LEU A 156 2.14 3.82 3.85
N HIS A 157 2.85 3.51 4.94
CA HIS A 157 3.76 4.45 5.57
C HIS A 157 5.07 4.64 4.79
N ILE A 158 5.56 3.62 4.06
CA ILE A 158 6.65 3.81 3.09
C ILE A 158 6.24 4.81 2.01
N THR A 159 5.04 4.67 1.46
CA THR A 159 4.51 5.62 0.46
C THR A 159 4.34 7.01 1.05
N ALA A 160 3.81 7.12 2.27
CA ALA A 160 3.68 8.39 2.98
C ALA A 160 5.04 9.06 3.23
N PHE A 161 6.06 8.28 3.64
CA PHE A 161 7.43 8.77 3.77
C PHE A 161 7.97 9.32 2.45
N CYS A 162 7.84 8.55 1.37
CA CYS A 162 8.31 8.96 0.05
C CYS A 162 7.62 10.24 -0.44
N LEU A 163 6.32 10.40 -0.18
CA LEU A 163 5.58 11.62 -0.50
C LEU A 163 6.05 12.80 0.33
N CYS A 164 6.21 12.64 1.66
CA CYS A 164 6.76 13.70 2.52
C CYS A 164 8.12 14.16 2.04
N ASP A 165 9.00 13.22 1.74
CA ASP A 165 10.36 13.49 1.29
C ASP A 165 10.40 14.16 -0.10
N ALA A 166 9.56 13.72 -1.04
CA ALA A 166 9.47 14.31 -2.38
C ALA A 166 8.92 15.74 -2.34
N LEU A 167 7.89 15.99 -1.53
CA LEU A 167 7.32 17.33 -1.35
C LEU A 167 8.33 18.29 -0.70
N GLU A 168 9.04 17.84 0.34
CA GLU A 168 10.08 18.64 1.01
C GLU A 168 11.27 18.93 0.08
N GLU A 169 11.74 17.92 -0.69
CA GLU A 169 12.84 18.08 -1.65
C GLU A 169 12.55 19.17 -2.68
N GLN A 170 11.31 19.27 -3.13
CA GLN A 170 10.84 20.25 -4.09
C GLN A 170 10.37 21.56 -3.43
N SER A 171 10.66 21.75 -2.14
CA SER A 171 10.19 22.91 -1.37
C SER A 171 8.69 23.18 -1.57
N TYR A 172 7.90 22.09 -1.63
CA TYR A 172 6.45 22.11 -1.86
C TYR A 172 6.02 22.87 -3.12
N GLU A 173 6.89 22.96 -4.14
CA GLU A 173 6.70 23.77 -5.36
C GLU A 173 6.44 25.27 -5.07
N GLY A 174 6.77 25.76 -3.87
CA GLY A 174 6.44 27.11 -3.40
C GLY A 174 4.97 27.31 -3.03
N ALA A 175 4.20 26.24 -2.86
CA ALA A 175 2.79 26.29 -2.48
C ALA A 175 2.59 26.88 -1.09
N SER A 176 1.44 27.48 -0.87
CA SER A 176 0.97 27.95 0.45
C SER A 176 -0.01 26.98 1.11
N GLN A 177 -0.52 25.99 0.35
CA GLN A 177 -1.34 24.91 0.86
C GLN A 177 -1.08 23.58 0.14
N ILE A 178 -1.26 22.47 0.87
CA ILE A 178 -1.24 21.09 0.35
C ILE A 178 -2.65 20.54 0.53
N ILE A 179 -3.28 20.11 -0.56
CA ILE A 179 -4.62 19.53 -0.56
C ILE A 179 -4.51 18.02 -0.70
N ILE A 180 -4.87 17.26 0.33
CA ILE A 180 -4.84 15.80 0.33
C ILE A 180 -6.25 15.27 0.08
N ILE A 181 -6.46 14.64 -1.08
CA ILE A 181 -7.74 14.03 -1.48
C ILE A 181 -7.79 12.60 -0.94
N SER A 182 -8.97 12.17 -0.47
CA SER A 182 -9.16 10.92 0.27
C SER A 182 -8.34 10.89 1.58
N ALA A 183 -8.42 11.99 2.31
CA ALA A 183 -7.64 12.26 3.51
C ALA A 183 -7.84 11.23 4.63
N SER A 184 -8.96 10.49 4.64
CA SER A 184 -9.21 9.39 5.60
C SER A 184 -8.51 8.07 5.26
N SER A 185 -7.82 7.97 4.11
CA SER A 185 -7.00 6.81 3.81
C SER A 185 -5.78 6.73 4.74
N LYS A 186 -5.35 5.53 5.09
CA LYS A 186 -4.21 5.31 6.00
C LYS A 186 -2.91 5.94 5.49
N THR A 187 -2.70 5.93 4.16
CA THR A 187 -1.55 6.61 3.53
C THR A 187 -1.64 8.12 3.70
N ALA A 188 -2.82 8.70 3.49
CA ALA A 188 -3.05 10.14 3.65
C ALA A 188 -2.83 10.59 5.10
N ILE A 189 -3.33 9.81 6.07
CA ILE A 189 -3.11 10.08 7.49
C ILE A 189 -1.61 10.05 7.81
N GLY A 190 -0.88 9.02 7.34
CA GLY A 190 0.57 8.93 7.52
C GLY A 190 1.32 10.10 6.89
N LEU A 191 0.89 10.57 5.71
CA LEU A 191 1.44 11.76 5.05
C LEU A 191 1.17 13.02 5.88
N ALA A 192 -0.08 13.27 6.28
CA ALA A 192 -0.44 14.44 7.07
C ALA A 192 0.29 14.50 8.41
N GLN A 193 0.38 13.38 9.13
CA GLN A 193 1.16 13.27 10.36
C GLN A 193 2.66 13.57 10.13
N GLY A 194 3.22 13.08 9.00
CA GLY A 194 4.61 13.36 8.64
C GLY A 194 4.85 14.83 8.30
N LEU A 195 3.92 15.46 7.62
CA LEU A 195 3.97 16.89 7.29
C LEU A 195 3.83 17.77 8.54
N ALA A 196 2.94 17.41 9.48
CA ALA A 196 2.73 18.14 10.73
C ALA A 196 3.98 18.20 11.64
N GLU A 197 4.93 17.26 11.49
CA GLU A 197 6.20 17.26 12.23
C GLU A 197 7.30 18.13 11.59
N LYS A 198 7.05 18.60 10.36
CA LYS A 198 8.03 19.42 9.62
C LYS A 198 7.84 20.90 9.95
N LYS A 199 8.97 21.63 9.91
CA LYS A 199 8.95 23.10 9.96
C LYS A 199 8.66 23.66 8.57
N ASP A 200 8.00 24.80 8.54
CA ASP A 200 7.74 25.55 7.32
C ASP A 200 6.87 24.78 6.29
N THR A 201 6.07 23.80 6.76
CA THR A 201 5.10 23.09 5.91
C THR A 201 3.96 24.04 5.53
N PRO A 202 3.53 24.06 4.26
CA PRO A 202 2.30 24.74 3.85
C PRO A 202 1.09 24.20 4.62
N LYS A 203 0.02 25.01 4.69
CA LYS A 203 -1.26 24.57 5.30
C LYS A 203 -1.73 23.26 4.69
N VAL A 204 -1.98 22.24 5.52
CA VAL A 204 -2.44 20.91 5.09
C VAL A 204 -3.96 20.83 5.19
N VAL A 205 -4.62 20.70 4.04
CA VAL A 205 -6.08 20.60 3.92
C VAL A 205 -6.46 19.18 3.55
N GLY A 206 -7.24 18.52 4.39
CA GLY A 206 -7.74 17.16 4.17
C GLY A 206 -9.13 17.15 3.56
N LEU A 207 -9.30 16.54 2.38
CA LEU A 207 -10.60 16.36 1.73
C LEU A 207 -11.11 14.94 1.92
N THR A 208 -12.33 14.79 2.42
CA THR A 208 -12.92 13.49 2.69
C THR A 208 -14.45 13.49 2.54
N SER A 209 -15.09 12.32 2.71
CA SER A 209 -16.55 12.23 2.79
C SER A 209 -17.06 12.84 4.11
N SER A 210 -18.30 13.35 4.09
CA SER A 210 -18.93 13.97 5.29
C SER A 210 -18.95 13.05 6.51
N ASN A 211 -18.98 11.73 6.30
CA ASN A 211 -19.01 10.75 7.39
C ASN A 211 -17.65 10.61 8.10
N ASN A 212 -16.57 11.06 7.46
CA ASN A 212 -15.20 10.90 7.97
C ASN A 212 -14.60 12.22 8.51
N THR A 213 -15.28 13.36 8.38
CA THR A 213 -14.74 14.67 8.80
C THR A 213 -14.39 14.68 10.29
N GLN A 214 -15.32 14.28 11.15
CA GLN A 214 -15.09 14.24 12.61
C GLN A 214 -13.96 13.29 13.01
N PHE A 215 -13.80 12.17 12.30
CA PHE A 215 -12.69 11.24 12.53
C PHE A 215 -11.35 11.92 12.25
N LEU A 216 -11.24 12.64 11.13
CA LEU A 216 -10.00 13.34 10.76
C LEU A 216 -9.70 14.53 11.69
N GLU A 217 -10.70 15.31 12.08
CA GLU A 217 -10.54 16.40 13.04
C GLU A 217 -9.96 15.89 14.37
N ASN A 218 -10.41 14.71 14.83
CA ASN A 218 -9.92 14.09 16.06
C ASN A 218 -8.46 13.56 15.97
N LEU A 219 -7.91 13.40 14.74
CA LEU A 219 -6.51 13.00 14.56
C LEU A 219 -5.51 14.15 14.75
N ASP A 220 -5.97 15.39 14.68
CA ASP A 220 -5.18 16.61 14.89
C ASP A 220 -3.88 16.67 14.05
N CYS A 221 -3.97 16.22 12.77
CA CYS A 221 -2.85 16.21 11.84
C CYS A 221 -3.12 16.97 10.53
N TYR A 222 -4.30 17.55 10.39
CA TYR A 222 -4.70 18.46 9.31
C TYR A 222 -4.98 19.84 9.90
N ASP A 223 -4.54 20.90 9.21
CA ASP A 223 -4.88 22.25 9.60
C ASP A 223 -6.35 22.59 9.32
N GLU A 224 -6.92 21.91 8.33
CA GLU A 224 -8.34 22.04 7.96
C GLU A 224 -8.85 20.73 7.36
N VAL A 225 -10.09 20.36 7.69
CA VAL A 225 -10.79 19.22 7.12
C VAL A 225 -12.03 19.70 6.41
N ILE A 226 -12.16 19.38 5.12
CA ILE A 226 -13.28 19.81 4.27
C ILE A 226 -13.98 18.57 3.69
N SER A 227 -15.31 18.56 3.75
CA SER A 227 -16.12 17.55 3.11
C SER A 227 -16.15 17.73 1.59
N TYR A 228 -16.19 16.64 0.81
CA TYR A 228 -16.43 16.69 -0.63
C TYR A 228 -17.70 17.44 -1.05
N LYS A 229 -18.65 17.66 -0.12
CA LYS A 229 -19.85 18.47 -0.37
C LYS A 229 -19.65 19.97 -0.22
N GLU A 230 -18.47 20.38 0.23
CA GLU A 230 -18.16 21.76 0.61
C GLU A 230 -16.85 22.25 -0.04
N LEU A 231 -16.55 21.80 -1.27
CA LEU A 231 -15.32 22.14 -1.97
C LEU A 231 -15.16 23.65 -2.21
N GLU A 232 -16.25 24.40 -2.18
CA GLU A 232 -16.25 25.86 -2.26
C GLU A 232 -15.56 26.54 -1.08
N LYS A 233 -15.34 25.84 0.04
CA LYS A 233 -14.58 26.35 1.20
C LYS A 233 -13.07 26.41 0.94
N ILE A 234 -12.57 25.68 -0.07
CA ILE A 234 -11.15 25.70 -0.42
C ILE A 234 -10.78 27.10 -0.92
N ASN A 235 -9.71 27.65 -0.36
CA ASN A 235 -9.20 28.94 -0.85
C ASN A 235 -8.50 28.77 -2.20
N ASN A 236 -9.22 29.03 -3.27
CA ASN A 236 -8.74 28.90 -4.66
C ASN A 236 -7.69 29.94 -5.04
N SER A 237 -7.49 30.99 -4.24
CA SER A 237 -6.44 31.99 -4.47
C SER A 237 -5.08 31.55 -3.98
N ASN A 238 -5.01 30.49 -3.15
CA ASN A 238 -3.77 29.95 -2.66
C ASN A 238 -3.09 29.07 -3.71
N GLN A 239 -1.78 29.25 -3.86
CA GLN A 239 -0.95 28.32 -4.61
C GLN A 239 -0.97 26.96 -3.94
N SER A 240 -1.29 25.89 -4.67
CA SER A 240 -1.65 24.61 -4.13
C SER A 240 -0.89 23.47 -4.79
N VAL A 241 -0.39 22.53 -3.97
CA VAL A 241 -0.04 21.19 -4.40
C VAL A 241 -1.15 20.23 -3.98
N MET A 242 -1.59 19.38 -4.88
CA MET A 242 -2.58 18.34 -4.59
C MET A 242 -1.92 16.97 -4.51
N VAL A 243 -2.42 16.14 -3.59
CA VAL A 243 -2.04 14.72 -3.48
C VAL A 243 -3.32 13.88 -3.49
N ASP A 244 -3.54 13.14 -4.57
CA ASP A 244 -4.74 12.29 -4.73
C ASP A 244 -4.43 10.84 -4.42
N MET A 245 -5.06 10.33 -3.35
CA MET A 245 -4.86 8.95 -2.87
C MET A 245 -5.79 7.92 -3.50
N ALA A 246 -6.86 8.34 -4.21
CA ALA A 246 -7.93 7.42 -4.59
C ALA A 246 -8.30 7.45 -6.08
N GLY A 247 -7.90 8.46 -6.83
CA GLY A 247 -8.25 8.58 -8.25
C GLY A 247 -9.72 8.97 -8.49
N ASN A 248 -10.34 9.74 -7.58
CA ASN A 248 -11.72 10.22 -7.78
C ASN A 248 -11.73 11.36 -8.80
N ARG A 249 -12.08 11.03 -10.05
CA ARG A 249 -12.04 11.96 -11.17
C ARG A 249 -12.94 13.17 -11.03
N GLU A 250 -14.13 13.02 -10.49
CA GLU A 250 -15.10 14.11 -10.34
C GLU A 250 -14.54 15.17 -9.39
N ILE A 251 -14.04 14.73 -8.23
CA ILE A 251 -13.40 15.61 -7.24
C ILE A 251 -12.15 16.26 -7.84
N LEU A 252 -11.28 15.45 -8.47
CA LEU A 252 -10.04 15.93 -9.06
C LEU A 252 -10.31 16.99 -10.15
N SER A 253 -11.22 16.72 -11.08
CA SER A 253 -11.60 17.64 -12.16
C SER A 253 -12.19 18.96 -11.62
N THR A 254 -13.04 18.86 -10.58
CA THR A 254 -13.64 20.04 -9.93
C THR A 254 -12.54 20.91 -9.30
N LEU A 255 -11.59 20.31 -8.58
CA LEU A 255 -10.49 21.02 -7.94
C LEU A 255 -9.54 21.65 -8.98
N GLN A 256 -9.17 20.90 -10.00
CA GLN A 256 -8.32 21.40 -11.09
C GLN A 256 -8.94 22.60 -11.77
N SER A 257 -10.26 22.54 -12.04
CA SER A 257 -10.99 23.64 -12.67
C SER A 257 -11.08 24.86 -11.74
N SER A 258 -11.32 24.66 -10.45
CA SER A 258 -11.48 25.75 -9.49
C SER A 258 -10.17 26.43 -9.11
N LEU A 259 -9.08 25.68 -8.99
CA LEU A 259 -7.74 26.22 -8.70
C LEU A 259 -7.07 26.83 -9.93
N GLY A 260 -7.32 26.29 -11.11
CA GLY A 260 -6.75 26.77 -12.37
C GLY A 260 -5.23 26.91 -12.31
N VAL A 261 -4.74 28.14 -12.51
CA VAL A 261 -3.29 28.45 -12.48
C VAL A 261 -2.66 28.30 -11.09
N ASN A 262 -3.47 28.34 -10.03
CA ASN A 262 -3.00 28.19 -8.66
C ASN A 262 -2.76 26.72 -8.27
N MET A 263 -3.18 25.73 -9.06
CA MET A 263 -2.72 24.37 -8.93
C MET A 263 -1.31 24.26 -9.51
N LEU A 264 -0.30 24.20 -8.65
CA LEU A 264 1.10 24.13 -9.10
C LEU A 264 1.48 22.71 -9.53
N LYS A 265 1.02 21.71 -8.78
CA LYS A 265 1.27 20.28 -9.05
C LYS A 265 0.17 19.41 -8.48
N CYS A 266 -0.07 18.27 -9.11
CA CYS A 266 -0.93 17.21 -8.61
C CYS A 266 -0.18 15.87 -8.65
N LEU A 267 -0.03 15.22 -7.49
CA LEU A 267 0.52 13.88 -7.38
C LEU A 267 -0.63 12.88 -7.26
N THR A 268 -0.79 11.98 -8.22
CA THR A 268 -1.75 10.87 -8.15
C THR A 268 -1.05 9.62 -7.62
N VAL A 269 -1.60 9.01 -6.56
CA VAL A 269 -0.94 7.92 -5.81
C VAL A 269 -1.68 6.60 -5.94
N GLY A 270 -3.00 6.60 -5.79
CA GLY A 270 -3.84 5.41 -5.77
C GLY A 270 -4.96 5.44 -6.81
N MET A 271 -5.57 4.26 -7.04
CA MET A 271 -6.67 4.04 -8.00
C MET A 271 -7.73 3.12 -7.38
N THR A 272 -8.43 3.59 -6.35
CA THR A 272 -9.44 2.79 -5.65
C THR A 272 -10.85 2.93 -6.21
N HIS A 273 -11.10 3.91 -7.08
CA HIS A 273 -12.40 4.15 -7.74
C HIS A 273 -12.44 3.57 -9.16
N TRP A 274 -12.11 2.29 -9.29
CA TRP A 274 -12.02 1.54 -10.54
C TRP A 274 -13.37 1.31 -11.24
N ASP A 275 -14.48 1.28 -10.48
CA ASP A 275 -15.85 1.01 -10.94
C ASP A 275 -16.48 2.13 -11.76
N LYS A 276 -15.85 3.30 -11.81
CA LYS A 276 -16.36 4.48 -12.50
C LYS A 276 -15.87 4.64 -13.96
N GLY A 277 -15.60 3.53 -14.62
CA GLY A 277 -15.48 3.46 -16.08
C GLY A 277 -14.18 4.00 -16.66
N THR A 278 -13.06 3.87 -15.94
CA THR A 278 -11.77 4.35 -16.42
C THR A 278 -10.76 3.23 -16.52
N SER A 279 -10.18 3.04 -17.70
CA SER A 279 -8.95 2.28 -17.80
C SER A 279 -7.80 3.04 -17.13
N VAL A 280 -6.78 2.29 -16.66
CA VAL A 280 -5.53 2.88 -16.15
C VAL A 280 -4.87 3.77 -17.23
N GLU A 281 -4.98 3.36 -18.49
CA GLU A 281 -4.50 4.11 -19.66
C GLU A 281 -5.21 5.45 -19.82
N ASP A 282 -6.54 5.51 -19.62
CA ASP A 282 -7.28 6.78 -19.65
C ASP A 282 -6.93 7.68 -18.46
N ALA A 283 -6.66 7.12 -17.27
CA ALA A 283 -6.23 7.88 -16.10
C ALA A 283 -4.82 8.46 -16.31
N LEU A 284 -3.90 7.66 -16.85
CA LEU A 284 -2.56 8.10 -17.22
C LEU A 284 -2.59 9.11 -18.37
N ALA A 285 -3.38 8.86 -19.42
CA ALA A 285 -3.52 9.77 -20.56
C ALA A 285 -4.14 11.13 -20.15
N GLN A 286 -5.08 11.14 -19.19
CA GLN A 286 -5.59 12.40 -18.64
C GLN A 286 -4.62 13.09 -17.68
N ALA A 287 -3.80 12.33 -16.97
CA ALA A 287 -2.69 12.88 -16.19
C ALA A 287 -1.63 13.53 -17.10
N GLU A 288 -1.32 12.91 -18.24
CA GLU A 288 -0.41 13.46 -19.25
C GLU A 288 -0.96 14.70 -19.95
N LEU A 289 -2.29 14.82 -20.08
CA LEU A 289 -2.95 15.99 -20.69
C LEU A 289 -2.88 17.28 -19.85
N GLN A 290 -2.44 17.17 -18.59
CA GLN A 290 -2.22 18.33 -17.74
C GLN A 290 -0.76 18.39 -17.33
N ASP A 291 0.01 19.31 -17.90
CA ASP A 291 1.45 19.55 -17.67
C ASP A 291 1.91 19.58 -16.18
N ARG A 292 0.96 19.50 -15.23
CA ARG A 292 1.20 19.61 -13.79
C ARG A 292 0.70 18.41 -12.98
N THR A 293 0.24 17.35 -13.65
CA THR A 293 -0.21 16.11 -12.97
C THR A 293 0.78 14.98 -13.22
N GLU A 294 1.21 14.32 -12.16
CA GLU A 294 2.24 13.27 -12.18
C GLU A 294 1.76 12.06 -11.38
N PHE A 295 1.96 10.86 -11.92
CA PHE A 295 1.77 9.64 -11.17
C PHE A 295 2.96 9.39 -10.25
N PHE A 296 2.71 9.35 -8.94
CA PHE A 296 3.73 9.11 -7.93
C PHE A 296 3.91 7.62 -7.69
N PHE A 297 5.03 7.06 -8.14
CA PHE A 297 5.37 5.66 -7.94
C PHE A 297 6.44 5.50 -6.86
N ALA A 298 6.02 5.13 -5.64
CA ALA A 298 6.91 5.03 -4.48
C ALA A 298 8.15 4.15 -4.72
N PRO A 299 8.11 2.99 -5.41
CA PRO A 299 9.32 2.20 -5.68
C PRO A 299 10.41 2.95 -6.46
N ALA A 300 10.04 3.83 -7.39
CA ALA A 300 11.02 4.65 -8.12
C ALA A 300 11.68 5.67 -7.18
N HIS A 301 10.91 6.29 -6.27
CA HIS A 301 11.46 7.20 -5.26
C HIS A 301 12.35 6.48 -4.25
N ILE A 302 12.01 5.28 -3.83
CA ILE A 302 12.84 4.42 -2.99
C ILE A 302 14.19 4.16 -3.67
N GLN A 303 14.19 3.81 -4.95
CA GLN A 303 15.42 3.58 -5.71
C GLN A 303 16.28 4.84 -5.78
N LYS A 304 15.66 6.00 -6.06
CA LYS A 304 16.35 7.31 -6.04
C LYS A 304 17.05 7.53 -4.70
N ARG A 305 16.34 7.36 -3.58
CA ARG A 305 16.88 7.61 -2.23
C ARG A 305 17.93 6.60 -1.79
N ASN A 306 17.83 5.34 -2.23
CA ASN A 306 18.91 4.38 -2.04
C ASN A 306 20.21 4.81 -2.77
N ASN A 307 20.10 5.41 -3.95
CA ASN A 307 21.24 5.96 -4.67
C ASN A 307 21.81 7.21 -3.98
N ASP A 308 20.94 8.09 -3.44
CA ASP A 308 21.35 9.36 -2.81
C ASP A 308 21.97 9.16 -1.42
N TRP A 309 21.41 8.28 -0.60
CA TRP A 309 21.76 8.11 0.83
C TRP A 309 22.42 6.78 1.16
N GLY A 310 22.48 5.85 0.21
CA GLY A 310 22.78 4.44 0.46
C GLY A 310 21.63 3.72 1.16
N THR A 311 21.66 2.38 1.11
CA THR A 311 20.60 1.54 1.71
C THR A 311 20.48 1.75 3.23
N GLU A 312 21.59 1.88 3.93
CA GLU A 312 21.59 2.11 5.39
C GLU A 312 20.97 3.47 5.75
N GLY A 313 21.34 4.54 5.03
CA GLY A 313 20.79 5.88 5.23
C GLY A 313 19.30 5.94 4.94
N TYR A 314 18.85 5.28 3.86
CA TYR A 314 17.44 5.14 3.54
C TYR A 314 16.69 4.38 4.64
N ASN A 315 17.16 3.21 5.03
CA ASN A 315 16.52 2.39 6.07
C ASN A 315 16.41 3.12 7.41
N LYS A 316 17.43 3.86 7.83
CA LYS A 316 17.41 4.64 9.07
C LYS A 316 16.32 5.71 9.05
N LYS A 317 16.20 6.45 7.95
CA LYS A 317 15.19 7.51 7.82
C LYS A 317 13.77 6.94 7.76
N THR A 318 13.55 5.89 6.96
CA THR A 318 12.25 5.24 6.81
C THR A 318 11.80 4.57 8.10
N SER A 319 12.66 3.83 8.79
CA SER A 319 12.31 3.18 10.06
C SER A 319 11.94 4.19 11.14
N THR A 320 12.68 5.31 11.26
CA THR A 320 12.31 6.39 12.19
C THR A 320 10.92 6.95 11.91
N PHE A 321 10.62 7.26 10.65
CA PHE A 321 9.30 7.73 10.24
C PHE A 321 8.20 6.71 10.52
N MET A 322 8.43 5.46 10.11
CA MET A 322 7.43 4.38 10.22
C MET A 322 7.13 4.01 11.66
N ASN A 323 8.14 3.95 12.54
CA ASN A 323 7.94 3.66 13.95
C ASN A 323 7.09 4.74 14.63
N ALA A 324 7.37 6.02 14.38
CA ALA A 324 6.57 7.11 14.91
C ALA A 324 5.10 7.04 14.43
N ARG A 325 4.87 6.74 13.15
CA ARG A 325 3.49 6.57 12.60
C ARG A 325 2.81 5.34 13.14
N ALA A 326 3.54 4.24 13.35
CA ALA A 326 2.99 3.02 13.94
C ALA A 326 2.49 3.28 15.37
N GLU A 327 3.29 3.95 16.21
CA GLU A 327 2.89 4.35 17.56
C GLU A 327 1.66 5.28 17.57
N GLN A 328 1.62 6.26 16.67
CA GLN A 328 0.46 7.15 16.53
C GLN A 328 -0.80 6.39 16.11
N SER A 329 -0.67 5.38 15.27
CA SER A 329 -1.80 4.59 14.78
C SER A 329 -2.48 3.76 15.87
N LEU A 330 -1.77 3.35 16.92
CA LEU A 330 -2.33 2.65 18.07
C LEU A 330 -3.43 3.44 18.80
N LYS A 331 -3.43 4.77 18.67
CA LYS A 331 -4.40 5.64 19.34
C LYS A 331 -5.77 5.66 18.64
N TRP A 332 -5.82 5.34 17.36
CA TRP A 332 -7.06 5.48 16.59
C TRP A 332 -7.46 4.23 15.80
N MET A 333 -6.51 3.30 15.54
CA MET A 333 -6.78 2.12 14.73
C MET A 333 -7.36 0.97 15.56
N LYS A 334 -8.43 0.38 15.07
CA LYS A 334 -9.10 -0.79 15.64
C LYS A 334 -8.80 -2.00 14.74
N ILE A 335 -8.09 -2.97 15.29
CA ILE A 335 -7.77 -4.20 14.56
C ILE A 335 -8.96 -5.15 14.59
N LYS A 336 -9.36 -5.62 13.41
CA LYS A 336 -10.35 -6.69 13.22
C LYS A 336 -9.65 -7.90 12.61
N GLU A 337 -9.53 -8.98 13.36
CA GLU A 337 -8.97 -10.25 12.89
C GLU A 337 -10.07 -11.14 12.31
N ILE A 338 -9.78 -11.76 11.17
CA ILE A 338 -10.69 -12.64 10.43
C ILE A 338 -9.99 -13.97 10.23
N SER A 339 -10.61 -15.06 10.68
CA SER A 339 -10.05 -16.42 10.58
C SER A 339 -10.62 -17.14 9.37
N GLY A 340 -9.71 -17.55 8.47
CA GLY A 340 -10.03 -18.30 7.26
C GLY A 340 -10.39 -17.41 6.05
N LEU A 341 -10.02 -17.90 4.89
CA LEU A 341 -10.29 -17.22 3.61
C LEU A 341 -11.79 -17.13 3.30
N ASP A 342 -12.59 -18.12 3.73
CA ASP A 342 -14.05 -18.11 3.53
C ASP A 342 -14.72 -16.93 4.25
N GLN A 343 -14.32 -16.66 5.50
CA GLN A 343 -14.86 -15.52 6.24
C GLN A 343 -14.33 -14.19 5.72
N PHE A 344 -13.15 -14.20 5.11
CA PHE A 344 -12.55 -12.99 4.54
C PHE A 344 -13.31 -12.48 3.31
N ILE A 345 -13.95 -13.34 2.52
CA ILE A 345 -14.67 -12.93 1.28
C ILE A 345 -15.66 -11.79 1.54
N GLN A 346 -16.47 -11.87 2.59
CA GLN A 346 -17.44 -10.83 2.90
C GLN A 346 -16.76 -9.48 3.20
N THR A 347 -15.71 -9.48 4.01
CA THR A 347 -14.96 -8.26 4.33
C THR A 347 -14.16 -7.76 3.12
N TYR A 348 -13.68 -8.66 2.28
CA TYR A 348 -13.04 -8.31 1.01
C TYR A 348 -13.98 -7.48 0.13
N GLU A 349 -15.24 -7.91 -0.05
CA GLU A 349 -16.26 -7.18 -0.81
C GLU A 349 -16.52 -5.79 -0.20
N GLU A 350 -16.65 -5.68 1.13
CA GLU A 350 -16.82 -4.40 1.83
C GLU A 350 -15.67 -3.42 1.52
N ILE A 351 -14.42 -3.92 1.49
CA ILE A 351 -13.24 -3.08 1.21
C ILE A 351 -13.21 -2.68 -0.26
N VAL A 352 -13.46 -3.61 -1.18
CA VAL A 352 -13.47 -3.34 -2.63
C VAL A 352 -14.53 -2.30 -2.99
N CYS A 353 -15.69 -2.34 -2.32
CA CYS A 353 -16.76 -1.35 -2.47
C CYS A 353 -16.51 -0.03 -1.69
N GLY A 354 -15.42 0.08 -0.93
CA GLY A 354 -15.10 1.28 -0.15
C GLY A 354 -15.98 1.49 1.09
N ASN A 355 -16.64 0.44 1.59
CA ASN A 355 -17.61 0.49 2.69
C ASN A 355 -17.00 0.21 4.07
N ILE A 356 -15.67 0.22 4.19
CA ILE A 356 -14.98 -0.01 5.46
C ILE A 356 -14.73 1.29 6.23
N ASN A 357 -14.83 1.22 7.57
CA ASN A 357 -14.51 2.38 8.41
C ASN A 357 -13.00 2.66 8.33
N PRO A 358 -12.56 3.92 8.08
CA PRO A 358 -11.15 4.26 7.97
C PRO A 358 -10.32 3.95 9.23
N SER A 359 -10.94 3.92 10.41
CA SER A 359 -10.29 3.52 11.66
C SER A 359 -10.09 2.00 11.79
N GLU A 360 -10.69 1.18 10.93
CA GLU A 360 -10.52 -0.27 10.99
C GLU A 360 -9.29 -0.74 10.21
N GLY A 361 -8.56 -1.68 10.81
CA GLY A 361 -7.46 -2.42 10.20
C GLY A 361 -7.82 -3.90 10.10
N ILE A 362 -7.88 -4.44 8.89
CA ILE A 362 -8.26 -5.84 8.66
C ILE A 362 -7.01 -6.70 8.60
N ILE A 363 -6.96 -7.71 9.47
CA ILE A 363 -5.95 -8.77 9.50
C ILE A 363 -6.64 -10.09 9.23
N VAL A 364 -6.11 -10.85 8.30
CA VAL A 364 -6.62 -12.17 7.91
C VAL A 364 -5.64 -13.25 8.36
N LEU A 365 -6.17 -14.29 9.01
CA LEU A 365 -5.48 -15.50 9.41
C LEU A 365 -5.96 -16.61 8.44
N PRO A 366 -5.23 -16.89 7.35
CA PRO A 366 -5.74 -17.70 6.23
C PRO A 366 -5.84 -19.20 6.51
#